data_ec55cbbc2a53fae3360695e200fbfe09
#
_entry.id   ec55cbbc2a53fae3360695e200fbfe09
#
_cell.length_a   1.000
_cell.length_b   1.000
_cell.length_c   1.000
_cell.angle_alpha   90.00
_cell.angle_beta   90.00
_cell.angle_gamma   90.00
#
_symmetry.space_group_name_H-M   'P 1'
#
loop_
_entity.id
_entity.type
_entity.pdbx_description
1 polymer ?
#
loop_
_entity_poly.entity_id
_entity_poly.type
_entity_poly.pdbx_seq_one_letter_code
_entity_poly.pdbx_strand_id
1 'polypeptide(L)' 'MPQLSEEDLDEINENFDHFDSDKNGLLDFSEFTYLIDSLGGDMQPDEMHAGFSHIDSDQNGFIDIEEFIDWWSEQ' A
#
# COMPACT_ATOMS: atom_id res chain seq x y z
N MET A 1 -1.65 3.78 17.45
CA MET A 1 -1.01 2.47 17.48
C MET A 1 -1.31 1.71 16.19
N PRO A 2 -0.33 1.01 15.66
CA PRO A 2 -0.57 0.19 14.48
C PRO A 2 -1.61 -0.88 14.78
N GLN A 3 -2.50 -1.10 13.86
CA GLN A 3 -3.54 -2.10 13.99
C GLN A 3 -3.15 -3.42 13.29
N LEU A 4 -1.98 -3.44 12.68
CA LEU A 4 -1.54 -4.58 11.91
C LEU A 4 -0.85 -5.61 12.79
N SER A 5 -1.22 -6.87 12.62
CA SER A 5 -0.55 -7.99 13.26
C SER A 5 0.66 -8.41 12.42
N GLU A 6 1.48 -9.31 12.96
CA GLU A 6 2.59 -9.86 12.20
C GLU A 6 2.11 -10.60 10.96
N GLU A 7 0.96 -11.27 11.07
CA GLU A 7 0.36 -11.96 9.92
C GLU A 7 -0.03 -10.98 8.83
N ASP A 8 -0.58 -9.82 9.21
CA ASP A 8 -0.95 -8.80 8.25
C ASP A 8 0.30 -8.25 7.55
N LEU A 9 1.35 -8.02 8.32
CA LEU A 9 2.61 -7.52 7.76
C LEU A 9 3.24 -8.54 6.81
N ASP A 10 3.20 -9.82 7.17
CA ASP A 10 3.72 -10.87 6.31
C ASP A 10 2.94 -10.93 5.01
N GLU A 11 1.62 -10.80 5.08
CA GLU A 11 0.77 -10.81 3.90
C GLU A 11 1.07 -9.63 2.99
N ILE A 12 1.22 -8.45 3.59
CA ILE A 12 1.57 -7.24 2.83
C ILE A 12 2.91 -7.42 2.12
N ASN A 13 3.92 -7.88 2.85
CA ASN A 13 5.25 -8.07 2.28
C ASN A 13 5.26 -9.13 1.18
N GLU A 14 4.52 -10.21 1.38
CA GLU A 14 4.43 -11.29 0.42
C GLU A 14 3.77 -10.80 -0.87
N ASN A 15 2.65 -10.09 -0.74
CA ASN A 15 1.95 -9.55 -1.89
C ASN A 15 2.79 -8.50 -2.60
N PHE A 16 3.45 -7.64 -1.83
CA PHE A 16 4.32 -6.62 -2.40
C PHE A 16 5.46 -7.25 -3.20
N ASP A 17 6.09 -8.27 -2.64
CA ASP A 17 7.19 -8.96 -3.31
C ASP A 17 6.71 -9.60 -4.62
N HIS A 18 5.49 -10.10 -4.61
CA HIS A 18 4.89 -10.70 -5.78
C HIS A 18 4.65 -9.68 -6.90
N PHE A 19 4.23 -8.46 -6.54
CA PHE A 19 3.90 -7.42 -7.53
C PHE A 19 5.10 -6.60 -7.93
N ASP A 20 6.10 -6.49 -7.07
CA ASP A 20 7.29 -5.69 -7.32
C ASP A 20 8.31 -6.51 -8.10
N SER A 21 8.03 -6.71 -9.38
CA SER A 21 8.89 -7.52 -10.23
C SER A 21 10.27 -6.90 -10.42
N ASP A 22 10.35 -5.58 -10.34
CA ASP A 22 11.62 -4.86 -10.46
C ASP A 22 12.38 -4.78 -9.14
N LYS A 23 11.71 -5.11 -8.06
CA LYS A 23 12.28 -5.09 -6.70
C LYS A 23 12.89 -3.74 -6.35
N ASN A 24 12.22 -2.69 -6.80
CA ASN A 24 12.66 -1.32 -6.52
C ASN A 24 12.11 -0.77 -5.21
N GLY A 25 11.25 -1.54 -4.54
CA GLY A 25 10.68 -1.14 -3.26
C GLY A 25 9.59 -0.09 -3.35
N LEU A 26 9.09 0.17 -4.56
CA LEU A 26 8.10 1.21 -4.79
C LEU A 26 6.81 0.65 -5.35
N LEU A 27 5.71 1.32 -5.00
CA LEU A 27 4.38 0.98 -5.49
C LEU A 27 3.87 2.13 -6.34
N ASP A 28 3.31 1.83 -7.52
CA ASP A 28 2.54 2.81 -8.25
C ASP A 28 1.07 2.72 -7.83
N PHE A 29 0.21 3.54 -8.40
CA PHE A 29 -1.19 3.56 -8.00
C PHE A 29 -1.89 2.25 -8.29
N SER A 30 -1.60 1.61 -9.42
CA SER A 30 -2.22 0.33 -9.78
C SER A 30 -1.85 -0.75 -8.78
N GLU A 31 -0.57 -0.83 -8.42
CA GLU A 31 -0.10 -1.78 -7.42
C GLU A 31 -0.70 -1.50 -6.04
N PHE A 32 -0.81 -0.22 -5.71
CA PHE A 32 -1.41 0.21 -4.46
C PHE A 32 -2.86 -0.28 -4.34
N THR A 33 -3.67 -0.08 -5.38
CA THR A 33 -5.07 -0.52 -5.35
C THR A 33 -5.17 -2.03 -5.31
N TYR A 34 -4.30 -2.71 -6.03
CA TYR A 34 -4.29 -4.17 -6.05
C TYR A 34 -3.95 -4.72 -4.67
N LEU A 35 -2.97 -4.11 -4.02
CA LEU A 35 -2.55 -4.56 -2.70
C LEU A 35 -3.69 -4.39 -1.68
N ILE A 36 -4.38 -3.26 -1.72
CA ILE A 36 -5.53 -3.02 -0.83
C ILE A 36 -6.61 -4.08 -1.07
N ASP A 37 -6.89 -4.36 -2.33
CA ASP A 37 -7.91 -5.35 -2.69
C ASP A 37 -7.52 -6.75 -2.18
N SER A 38 -6.25 -7.11 -2.31
CA SER A 38 -5.77 -8.42 -1.87
C SER A 38 -5.81 -8.56 -0.34
N LEU A 39 -5.74 -7.44 0.37
CA LEU A 39 -5.82 -7.43 1.83
C LEU A 39 -7.28 -7.39 2.32
N GLY A 40 -8.23 -7.44 1.41
CA GLY A 40 -9.64 -7.40 1.76
C GLY A 40 -10.15 -6.01 2.06
N GLY A 41 -9.43 -4.97 1.64
CA GLY A 41 -9.86 -3.60 1.83
C GLY A 41 -11.06 -3.29 0.95
N ASP A 42 -12.01 -2.54 1.49
CA ASP A 42 -13.25 -2.19 0.80
C ASP A 42 -13.28 -0.67 0.63
N MET A 43 -12.36 -0.16 -0.17
CA MET A 43 -12.22 1.27 -0.40
C MET A 43 -12.73 1.65 -1.78
N GLN A 44 -13.40 2.80 -1.83
CA GLN A 44 -13.83 3.36 -3.10
C GLN A 44 -12.63 3.92 -3.86
N PRO A 45 -12.71 4.00 -5.20
CA PRO A 45 -11.60 4.56 -6.00
C PRO A 45 -11.19 5.96 -5.55
N ASP A 46 -12.14 6.81 -5.19
CA ASP A 46 -11.87 8.17 -4.72
C ASP A 46 -11.05 8.14 -3.43
N GLU A 47 -11.38 7.21 -2.54
CA GLU A 47 -10.66 7.05 -1.28
C GLU A 47 -9.24 6.56 -1.52
N MET A 48 -9.07 5.65 -2.47
CA MET A 48 -7.75 5.16 -2.84
C MET A 48 -6.88 6.26 -3.42
N HIS A 49 -7.46 7.09 -4.29
CA HIS A 49 -6.73 8.23 -4.85
C HIS A 49 -6.31 9.22 -3.76
N ALA A 50 -7.22 9.49 -2.85
CA ALA A 50 -6.92 10.41 -1.74
C ALA A 50 -5.81 9.85 -0.85
N GLY A 51 -5.88 8.56 -0.55
CA GLY A 51 -4.87 7.90 0.28
C GLY A 51 -3.51 7.90 -0.39
N PHE A 52 -3.46 7.53 -1.66
CA PHE A 52 -2.22 7.51 -2.42
C PHE A 52 -1.59 8.89 -2.49
N SER A 53 -2.40 9.91 -2.80
CA SER A 53 -1.94 11.28 -2.88
C SER A 53 -1.42 11.79 -1.53
N HIS A 54 -2.06 11.35 -0.45
CA HIS A 54 -1.63 11.71 0.90
C HIS A 54 -0.27 11.11 1.23
N ILE A 55 -0.06 9.85 0.87
CA ILE A 55 1.19 9.14 1.13
C ILE A 55 2.31 9.70 0.23
N ASP A 56 1.98 9.94 -1.03
CA ASP A 56 2.94 10.40 -2.03
C ASP A 56 3.15 11.90 -1.91
N SER A 57 3.83 12.30 -0.86
CA SER A 57 4.06 13.71 -0.57
C SER A 57 4.92 14.40 -1.62
N ASP A 58 5.79 13.66 -2.27
CA ASP A 58 6.66 14.17 -3.33
C ASP A 58 5.94 14.23 -4.68
N GLN A 59 4.79 13.59 -4.78
CA GLN A 59 3.99 13.52 -6.00
C GLN A 59 4.79 13.01 -7.20
N ASN A 60 5.62 12.01 -6.94
CA ASN A 60 6.42 11.37 -8.00
C ASN A 60 5.70 10.18 -8.64
N GLY A 61 4.50 9.84 -8.16
CA GLY A 61 3.72 8.74 -8.68
C GLY A 61 4.03 7.39 -8.04
N PHE A 62 4.87 7.38 -7.02
CA PHE A 62 5.30 6.15 -6.33
C PHE A 62 5.33 6.36 -4.84
N ILE A 63 5.02 5.29 -4.10
CA ILE A 63 5.17 5.27 -2.64
C ILE A 63 5.98 4.03 -2.28
N ASP A 64 6.67 4.05 -1.13
CA ASP A 64 7.37 2.86 -0.69
C ASP A 64 6.46 2.03 0.23
N ILE A 65 6.90 0.81 0.49
CA ILE A 65 6.08 -0.13 1.26
C ILE A 65 5.93 0.31 2.72
N GLU A 66 6.94 0.95 3.27
CA GLU A 66 6.88 1.43 4.65
C GLU A 66 5.81 2.53 4.78
N GLU A 67 5.76 3.42 3.81
CA GLU A 67 4.75 4.47 3.78
C GLU A 67 3.35 3.87 3.68
N PHE A 68 3.20 2.84 2.85
CA PHE A 68 1.93 2.14 2.71
C PHE A 68 1.51 1.49 4.03
N ILE A 69 2.42 0.78 4.68
CA ILE A 69 2.12 0.09 5.93
C ILE A 69 1.69 1.08 7.01
N ASP A 70 2.39 2.20 7.10
CA ASP A 70 2.10 3.23 8.08
C ASP A 70 0.69 3.80 7.86
N TRP A 71 0.38 4.10 6.61
CA TRP A 71 -0.95 4.62 6.26
C TRP A 71 -2.04 3.57 6.51
N TRP A 72 -1.79 2.35 6.07
CA TRP A 72 -2.77 1.26 6.19
C TRP A 72 -3.09 0.97 7.66
N SER A 73 -2.11 1.04 8.52
CA SER A 73 -2.29 0.77 9.95
C SER A 73 -3.20 1.77 10.63
N GLU A 74 -3.40 2.93 10.03
CA GLU A 74 -4.26 3.97 10.59
C GLU A 74 -5.70 3.90 10.10
N GLN A 75 -6.03 2.97 9.24
CA GLN A 75 -7.37 2.84 8.67
C GLN A 75 -8.38 2.12 9.58
#